data_a00beabcc66b5266245674b4acbd5af1
#
_entry.id   a00beabcc66b5266245674b4acbd5af1
#
_cell.length_a   1.000
_cell.length_b   1.000
_cell.length_c   1.000
_cell.angle_alpha   90.00
_cell.angle_beta   90.00
_cell.angle_gamma   90.00
#
_symmetry.space_group_name_H-M   'P 1'
#
loop_
_entity.id
_entity.type
_entity.pdbx_description
1 polymer ?
#
loop_
_entity_poly.entity_id
_entity_poly.type
_entity_poly.pdbx_seq_one_letter_code
_entity_poly.pdbx_strand_id
1 'polypeptide(L)'
;MAMNQVTLLCAESFNDVSLLGALTSYPLLKERGYQTEILYCGDENGITKEVGNAVSVIRLKLDSLKEALLATKTKNLLLSFADKQVLGLLFRLEEIGFLKEHKIRILGTSLRQYRTFYHQADQKSFLQDLGYQVPSSSLVSTVREAIEFSEQIQFPIVVWPLASKHGQGRRIANNLDDLCDAVEKGLEVSPQAQCLLEFSTVGFKELEYVVVRDRQDNYYLAGNIESVDPVGIHSSDSYQVIP
;
A
#
# COMPACT_ATOMS: atom_id res chain seq x y z
N MET A 1 -10.32 24.40 -20.90
CA MET A 1 -11.48 23.64 -20.36
C MET A 1 -11.15 22.23 -19.85
N ALA A 2 -9.94 21.69 -19.96
CA ALA A 2 -9.63 20.32 -19.51
C ALA A 2 -9.12 20.19 -18.06
N MET A 3 -9.05 21.28 -17.29
CA MET A 3 -8.50 21.25 -15.92
C MET A 3 -9.49 20.86 -14.82
N ASN A 4 -10.79 20.78 -15.13
CA ASN A 4 -11.82 20.53 -14.10
C ASN A 4 -12.32 19.08 -14.04
N GLN A 5 -11.76 18.15 -14.84
CA GLN A 5 -12.12 16.74 -14.73
C GLN A 5 -11.12 15.99 -13.85
N VAL A 6 -11.61 15.25 -12.87
CA VAL A 6 -10.82 14.39 -11.99
C VAL A 6 -11.46 13.01 -11.93
N THR A 7 -10.70 11.99 -12.27
CA THR A 7 -11.09 10.60 -12.10
C THR A 7 -10.43 10.05 -10.85
N LEU A 8 -11.21 9.57 -9.90
CA LEU A 8 -10.73 8.88 -8.70
C LEU A 8 -10.58 7.40 -9.05
N LEU A 9 -9.38 6.86 -8.89
CA LEU A 9 -9.13 5.45 -9.12
C LEU A 9 -8.99 4.75 -7.77
N CYS A 10 -9.87 3.81 -7.52
CA CYS A 10 -9.87 2.99 -6.31
C CYS A 10 -9.88 1.49 -6.65
N ALA A 11 -9.54 0.69 -5.66
CA ALA A 11 -9.42 -0.75 -5.79
C ALA A 11 -10.34 -1.47 -4.81
N GLU A 12 -10.66 -2.70 -5.13
CA GLU A 12 -11.24 -3.62 -4.17
C GLU A 12 -10.24 -3.81 -3.02
N SER A 13 -10.67 -3.50 -1.82
CA SER A 13 -9.84 -3.59 -0.62
C SER A 13 -10.63 -4.23 0.52
N PHE A 14 -9.91 -4.69 1.51
CA PHE A 14 -10.55 -5.21 2.72
C PHE A 14 -11.47 -4.14 3.33
N ASN A 15 -12.72 -4.50 3.57
CA ASN A 15 -13.79 -3.61 4.06
C ASN A 15 -14.09 -2.38 3.17
N ASP A 16 -13.76 -2.41 1.88
CA ASP A 16 -14.05 -1.33 0.91
C ASP A 16 -13.56 0.07 1.33
N VAL A 17 -12.54 0.18 2.18
CA VAL A 17 -12.00 1.44 2.68
C VAL A 17 -11.57 2.37 1.53
N SER A 18 -10.99 1.80 0.48
CA SER A 18 -10.58 2.52 -0.72
C SER A 18 -11.78 3.18 -1.42
N LEU A 19 -12.87 2.42 -1.61
CA LEU A 19 -14.10 2.93 -2.22
C LEU A 19 -14.79 3.97 -1.32
N LEU A 20 -14.86 3.74 -0.02
CA LEU A 20 -15.43 4.69 0.94
C LEU A 20 -14.66 6.02 0.94
N GLY A 21 -13.32 5.97 0.88
CA GLY A 21 -12.48 7.16 0.75
C GLY A 21 -12.75 7.94 -0.55
N ALA A 22 -12.91 7.23 -1.67
CA ALA A 22 -13.29 7.86 -2.95
C ALA A 22 -14.68 8.49 -2.90
N LEU A 23 -15.65 7.78 -2.31
CA LEU A 23 -17.04 8.27 -2.16
C LEU A 23 -17.14 9.50 -1.26
N THR A 24 -16.36 9.59 -0.18
CA THR A 24 -16.29 10.79 0.67
C THR A 24 -15.66 11.97 -0.04
N SER A 25 -14.67 11.73 -0.89
CA SER A 25 -13.98 12.78 -1.65
C SER A 25 -14.79 13.28 -2.85
N TYR A 26 -15.64 12.44 -3.41
CA TYR A 26 -16.44 12.73 -4.59
C TYR A 26 -17.32 14.00 -4.47
N PRO A 27 -18.20 14.14 -3.45
CA PRO A 27 -19.03 15.34 -3.31
C PRO A 27 -18.18 16.59 -3.06
N LEU A 28 -17.09 16.49 -2.29
CA LEU A 28 -16.21 17.62 -2.01
C LEU A 28 -15.54 18.19 -3.26
N LEU A 29 -15.16 17.33 -4.20
CA LEU A 29 -14.61 17.75 -5.48
C LEU A 29 -15.69 18.37 -6.37
N LYS A 30 -16.89 17.81 -6.39
CA LYS A 30 -18.04 18.39 -7.14
C LYS A 30 -18.45 19.76 -6.63
N GLU A 31 -18.51 19.97 -5.33
CA GLU A 31 -18.78 21.27 -4.71
C GLU A 31 -17.75 22.34 -5.10
N ARG A 32 -16.50 21.93 -5.38
CA ARG A 32 -15.44 22.81 -5.90
C ARG A 32 -15.45 22.97 -7.42
N GLY A 33 -16.48 22.48 -8.10
CA GLY A 33 -16.66 22.63 -9.53
C GLY A 33 -15.89 21.63 -10.40
N TYR A 34 -15.37 20.57 -9.83
CA TYR A 34 -14.74 19.49 -10.61
C TYR A 34 -15.80 18.53 -11.17
N GLN A 35 -15.61 18.13 -12.42
CA GLN A 35 -16.32 16.98 -12.99
C GLN A 35 -15.59 15.73 -12.48
N THR A 36 -16.25 14.96 -11.64
CA THR A 36 -15.63 13.86 -10.93
C THR A 36 -16.31 12.54 -11.29
N GLU A 37 -15.50 11.52 -11.51
CA GLU A 37 -15.90 10.13 -11.72
C GLU A 37 -15.09 9.22 -10.83
N ILE A 38 -15.65 8.08 -10.45
CA ILE A 38 -14.94 7.04 -9.69
C ILE A 38 -14.83 5.81 -10.59
N LEU A 39 -13.59 5.34 -10.82
CA LEU A 39 -13.30 4.04 -11.40
C LEU A 39 -12.92 3.08 -10.28
N TYR A 40 -13.73 2.06 -10.08
CA TYR A 40 -13.51 1.02 -9.09
C TYR A 40 -13.01 -0.26 -9.77
N CYS A 41 -11.78 -0.66 -9.45
CA CYS A 41 -11.16 -1.87 -9.94
C CYS A 41 -11.46 -3.04 -9.01
N GLY A 42 -12.43 -3.86 -9.36
CA GLY A 42 -12.86 -5.01 -8.56
C GLY A 42 -14.18 -5.58 -9.05
N ASP A 43 -14.78 -6.43 -8.24
CA ASP A 43 -16.08 -7.00 -8.49
C ASP A 43 -17.21 -6.09 -7.96
N GLU A 44 -18.36 -6.15 -8.59
CA GLU A 44 -19.53 -5.41 -8.16
C GLU A 44 -19.98 -5.89 -6.76
N ASN A 45 -20.20 -4.96 -5.85
CA ASN A 45 -20.62 -5.24 -4.48
C ASN A 45 -21.84 -4.42 -4.04
N GLY A 46 -22.29 -4.56 -2.80
CA GLY A 46 -23.46 -3.85 -2.27
C GLY A 46 -23.32 -2.34 -2.37
N ILE A 47 -22.16 -1.78 -2.05
CA ILE A 47 -21.90 -0.33 -2.07
C ILE A 47 -21.94 0.19 -3.51
N THR A 48 -21.26 -0.49 -4.46
CA THR A 48 -21.23 -0.06 -5.86
C THR A 48 -22.62 -0.05 -6.50
N LYS A 49 -23.51 -0.98 -6.09
CA LYS A 49 -24.90 -1.03 -6.56
C LYS A 49 -25.75 0.12 -6.02
N GLU A 50 -25.56 0.48 -4.75
CA GLU A 50 -26.32 1.56 -4.11
C GLU A 50 -25.94 2.94 -4.65
N VAL A 51 -24.64 3.19 -4.91
CA VAL A 51 -24.18 4.49 -5.41
C VAL A 51 -24.40 4.69 -6.93
N GLY A 52 -24.76 3.64 -7.64
CA GLY A 52 -25.19 3.70 -9.02
C GLY A 52 -24.19 4.37 -9.97
N ASN A 53 -24.66 5.33 -10.76
CA ASN A 53 -23.87 5.95 -11.84
C ASN A 53 -22.66 6.80 -11.40
N ALA A 54 -22.44 6.99 -10.10
CA ALA A 54 -21.27 7.71 -9.61
C ALA A 54 -19.98 6.85 -9.68
N VAL A 55 -20.13 5.54 -9.76
CA VAL A 55 -19.03 4.57 -9.78
C VAL A 55 -19.11 3.68 -11.01
N SER A 56 -18.03 3.63 -11.77
CA SER A 56 -17.85 2.68 -12.87
C SER A 56 -17.01 1.51 -12.38
N VAL A 57 -17.61 0.33 -12.30
CA VAL A 57 -16.94 -0.91 -11.90
C VAL A 57 -16.20 -1.51 -13.10
N ILE A 58 -14.92 -1.78 -12.94
CA ILE A 58 -14.09 -2.37 -13.99
C ILE A 58 -13.29 -3.56 -13.42
N ARG A 59 -13.06 -4.55 -14.25
CA ARG A 59 -12.21 -5.69 -13.85
C ARG A 59 -10.77 -5.23 -13.67
N LEU A 60 -10.08 -5.83 -12.70
CA LEU A 60 -8.66 -5.58 -12.43
C LEU A 60 -7.78 -6.21 -13.54
N LYS A 61 -7.83 -5.63 -14.74
CA LYS A 61 -7.07 -6.03 -15.93
C LYS A 61 -6.59 -4.79 -16.69
N LEU A 62 -5.41 -4.91 -17.32
CA LEU A 62 -4.79 -3.81 -18.05
C LEU A 62 -5.69 -3.22 -19.13
N ASP A 63 -6.29 -4.11 -19.95
CA ASP A 63 -7.15 -3.66 -21.07
C ASP A 63 -8.46 -3.04 -20.58
N SER A 64 -9.08 -3.60 -19.53
CA SER A 64 -10.27 -3.00 -18.92
C SER A 64 -9.98 -1.59 -18.36
N LEU A 65 -8.81 -1.39 -17.74
CA LEU A 65 -8.40 -0.08 -17.25
C LEU A 65 -8.16 0.90 -18.41
N LYS A 66 -7.49 0.48 -19.49
CA LYS A 66 -7.31 1.31 -20.71
C LYS A 66 -8.67 1.75 -21.29
N GLU A 67 -9.55 0.79 -21.52
CA GLU A 67 -10.87 1.05 -22.08
C GLU A 67 -11.66 2.04 -21.21
N ALA A 68 -11.67 1.86 -19.90
CA ALA A 68 -12.35 2.75 -18.98
C ALA A 68 -11.77 4.17 -19.00
N LEU A 69 -10.43 4.32 -18.98
CA LEU A 69 -9.78 5.62 -19.03
C LEU A 69 -10.06 6.37 -20.36
N LEU A 70 -10.23 5.65 -21.46
CA LEU A 70 -10.61 6.21 -22.75
C LEU A 70 -12.10 6.59 -22.78
N ALA A 71 -12.98 5.71 -22.30
CA ALA A 71 -14.42 5.92 -22.28
C ALA A 71 -14.79 7.15 -21.42
N THR A 72 -14.16 7.30 -20.26
CA THR A 72 -14.35 8.45 -19.36
C THR A 72 -13.62 9.71 -19.83
N LYS A 73 -12.82 9.62 -20.91
CA LYS A 73 -11.99 10.71 -21.41
C LYS A 73 -11.09 11.32 -20.33
N THR A 74 -10.63 10.48 -19.39
CA THR A 74 -9.82 10.88 -18.25
C THR A 74 -8.61 11.71 -18.67
N LYS A 75 -8.40 12.85 -18.02
CA LYS A 75 -7.23 13.72 -18.19
C LYS A 75 -6.43 13.89 -16.89
N ASN A 76 -7.09 13.82 -15.77
CA ASN A 76 -6.46 13.91 -14.46
C ASN A 76 -6.90 12.71 -13.61
N LEU A 77 -5.95 11.91 -13.17
CA LEU A 77 -6.17 10.67 -12.44
C LEU A 77 -5.61 10.81 -11.03
N LEU A 78 -6.47 10.70 -10.02
CA LEU A 78 -6.09 10.73 -8.61
C LEU A 78 -5.96 9.30 -8.09
N LEU A 79 -4.78 8.97 -7.54
CA LEU A 79 -4.38 7.62 -7.13
C LEU A 79 -4.45 7.37 -5.62
N SER A 80 -4.94 8.32 -4.83
CA SER A 80 -4.92 8.22 -3.36
C SER A 80 -5.66 7.00 -2.81
N PHE A 81 -6.50 6.38 -3.63
CA PHE A 81 -7.31 5.22 -3.26
C PHE A 81 -6.94 3.96 -4.04
N ALA A 82 -5.82 3.99 -4.79
CA ALA A 82 -5.32 2.85 -5.53
C ALA A 82 -4.53 1.93 -4.60
N ASP A 83 -4.78 0.63 -4.71
CA ASP A 83 -3.98 -0.39 -4.04
C ASP A 83 -2.73 -0.77 -4.84
N LYS A 84 -1.95 -1.69 -4.29
CA LYS A 84 -0.72 -2.18 -4.93
C LYS A 84 -0.97 -2.84 -6.29
N GLN A 85 -2.09 -3.53 -6.49
CA GLN A 85 -2.40 -4.22 -7.75
C GLN A 85 -2.74 -3.20 -8.85
N VAL A 86 -3.58 -2.22 -8.53
CA VAL A 86 -3.92 -1.11 -9.44
C VAL A 86 -2.68 -0.28 -9.78
N LEU A 87 -1.81 0.02 -8.80
CA LEU A 87 -0.54 0.69 -9.05
C LEU A 87 0.35 -0.11 -10.02
N GLY A 88 0.39 -1.44 -9.91
CA GLY A 88 1.09 -2.31 -10.84
C GLY A 88 0.58 -2.18 -12.29
N LEU A 89 -0.73 -2.06 -12.49
CA LEU A 89 -1.31 -1.81 -13.81
C LEU A 89 -0.93 -0.42 -14.35
N LEU A 90 -0.92 0.59 -13.49
CA LEU A 90 -0.53 1.95 -13.88
C LEU A 90 0.96 2.05 -14.24
N PHE A 91 1.84 1.34 -13.55
CA PHE A 91 3.25 1.24 -13.95
C PHE A 91 3.40 0.66 -15.35
N ARG A 92 2.63 -0.37 -15.68
CA ARG A 92 2.62 -0.93 -17.04
C ARG A 92 2.07 0.04 -18.08
N LEU A 93 1.00 0.80 -17.75
CA LEU A 93 0.47 1.85 -18.63
C LEU A 93 1.49 2.97 -18.88
N GLU A 94 2.28 3.32 -17.87
CA GLU A 94 3.37 4.29 -18.01
C GLU A 94 4.49 3.74 -18.92
N GLU A 95 4.93 2.50 -18.70
CA GLU A 95 5.99 1.82 -19.45
C GLU A 95 5.67 1.71 -20.95
N ILE A 96 4.43 1.35 -21.29
CA ILE A 96 4.00 1.27 -22.70
C ILE A 96 3.66 2.65 -23.30
N GLY A 97 3.85 3.75 -22.56
CA GLY A 97 3.63 5.11 -23.04
C GLY A 97 2.17 5.55 -23.10
N PHE A 98 1.21 4.73 -22.68
CA PHE A 98 -0.22 5.01 -22.77
C PHE A 98 -0.64 6.31 -22.07
N LEU A 99 -0.16 6.55 -20.86
CA LEU A 99 -0.50 7.76 -20.10
C LEU A 99 -0.03 9.03 -20.83
N LYS A 100 1.17 8.98 -21.43
CA LYS A 100 1.75 10.10 -22.20
C LYS A 100 0.98 10.33 -23.51
N GLU A 101 0.69 9.27 -24.26
CA GLU A 101 -0.05 9.31 -25.54
C GLU A 101 -1.43 9.95 -25.35
N HIS A 102 -2.16 9.56 -24.31
CA HIS A 102 -3.49 10.06 -24.02
C HIS A 102 -3.53 11.32 -23.14
N LYS A 103 -2.33 11.87 -22.81
CA LYS A 103 -2.17 13.09 -21.99
C LYS A 103 -2.87 12.97 -20.64
N ILE A 104 -2.80 11.78 -20.01
CA ILE A 104 -3.33 11.53 -18.68
C ILE A 104 -2.28 11.95 -17.65
N ARG A 105 -2.67 12.88 -16.79
CA ARG A 105 -1.83 13.41 -15.72
C ARG A 105 -2.20 12.77 -14.39
N ILE A 106 -1.19 12.29 -13.67
CA ILE A 106 -1.35 11.80 -12.31
C ILE A 106 -1.42 13.00 -11.36
N LEU A 107 -2.41 12.99 -10.48
CA LEU A 107 -2.58 13.95 -9.39
C LEU A 107 -2.13 13.34 -8.06
N GLY A 108 -1.65 14.19 -7.16
CA GLY A 108 -1.10 13.78 -5.87
C GLY A 108 0.30 13.16 -6.03
N THR A 109 0.55 12.05 -5.35
CA THR A 109 1.83 11.33 -5.39
C THR A 109 2.12 10.79 -6.79
N SER A 110 3.32 11.05 -7.31
CA SER A 110 3.72 10.59 -8.65
C SER A 110 3.95 9.07 -8.69
N LEU A 111 3.80 8.46 -9.89
CA LEU A 111 4.11 7.04 -10.08
C LEU A 111 5.57 6.71 -9.73
N ARG A 112 6.50 7.65 -9.97
CA ARG A 112 7.91 7.49 -9.57
C ARG A 112 8.03 7.31 -8.05
N GLN A 113 7.35 8.14 -7.27
CA GLN A 113 7.37 8.03 -5.80
C GLN A 113 6.70 6.73 -5.33
N TYR A 114 5.56 6.34 -5.93
CA TYR A 114 4.94 5.05 -5.64
C TYR A 114 5.88 3.87 -5.92
N ARG A 115 6.68 3.90 -6.99
CA ARG A 115 7.67 2.84 -7.29
C ARG A 115 8.72 2.69 -6.18
N THR A 116 9.20 3.79 -5.60
CA THR A 116 10.16 3.76 -4.49
C THR A 116 9.62 3.00 -3.27
N PHE A 117 8.30 3.05 -3.04
CA PHE A 117 7.66 2.39 -1.91
C PHE A 117 6.90 1.11 -2.28
N TYR A 118 7.01 0.68 -3.53
CA TYR A 118 6.27 -0.48 -4.02
C TYR A 118 6.79 -1.80 -3.43
N HIS A 119 8.10 -1.93 -3.29
CA HIS A 119 8.75 -3.08 -2.64
C HIS A 119 9.32 -2.67 -1.29
N GLN A 120 9.15 -3.53 -0.29
CA GLN A 120 9.61 -3.24 1.07
C GLN A 120 11.14 -3.04 1.16
N ALA A 121 11.91 -3.79 0.36
CA ALA A 121 13.36 -3.66 0.32
C ALA A 121 13.78 -2.27 -0.19
N ASP A 122 13.16 -1.79 -1.28
CA ASP A 122 13.45 -0.46 -1.85
C ASP A 122 13.06 0.66 -0.87
N GLN A 123 11.94 0.50 -0.17
CA GLN A 123 11.51 1.42 0.88
C GLN A 123 12.52 1.50 2.02
N LYS A 124 13.01 0.35 2.51
CA LYS A 124 14.00 0.32 3.60
C LYS A 124 15.30 0.98 3.17
N SER A 125 15.83 0.63 1.99
CA SER A 125 17.04 1.23 1.45
C SER A 125 16.90 2.75 1.32
N PHE A 126 15.78 3.22 0.76
CA PHE A 126 15.51 4.66 0.62
C PHE A 126 15.48 5.39 1.97
N LEU A 127 14.84 4.79 3.00
CA LEU A 127 14.81 5.40 4.34
C LEU A 127 16.19 5.42 5.00
N GLN A 128 16.99 4.36 4.83
CA GLN A 128 18.36 4.30 5.32
C GLN A 128 19.26 5.34 4.65
N ASP A 129 19.14 5.53 3.33
CA ASP A 129 19.87 6.56 2.58
C ASP A 129 19.55 7.98 3.05
N LEU A 130 18.34 8.20 3.58
CA LEU A 130 17.92 9.44 4.22
C LEU A 130 18.35 9.56 5.70
N GLY A 131 19.02 8.54 6.26
CA GLY A 131 19.49 8.52 7.64
C GLY A 131 18.44 8.11 8.68
N TYR A 132 17.30 7.58 8.26
CA TYR A 132 16.29 7.05 9.18
C TYR A 132 16.64 5.64 9.64
N GLN A 133 16.32 5.36 10.91
CA GLN A 133 16.42 4.01 11.45
C GLN A 133 15.26 3.16 10.93
N VAL A 134 15.57 1.97 10.46
CA VAL A 134 14.57 0.97 10.05
C VAL A 134 14.87 -0.34 10.77
N PRO A 135 13.87 -1.18 11.04
CA PRO A 135 14.11 -2.49 11.66
C PRO A 135 15.10 -3.32 10.83
N SER A 136 16.14 -3.81 11.48
CA SER A 136 17.12 -4.71 10.85
C SER A 136 16.40 -5.94 10.30
N SER A 137 16.72 -6.32 9.07
CA SER A 137 16.11 -7.49 8.44
C SER A 137 17.06 -8.18 7.48
N SER A 138 16.87 -9.50 7.31
CA SER A 138 17.61 -10.32 6.35
C SER A 138 16.71 -11.34 5.71
N LEU A 139 16.94 -11.60 4.43
CA LEU A 139 16.31 -12.70 3.71
C LEU A 139 17.17 -13.95 3.88
N VAL A 140 16.56 -15.05 4.33
CA VAL A 140 17.24 -16.30 4.58
C VAL A 140 16.58 -17.45 3.83
N SER A 141 17.39 -18.40 3.38
CA SER A 141 16.99 -19.63 2.70
C SER A 141 17.33 -20.90 3.50
N THR A 142 18.04 -20.73 4.62
CA THR A 142 18.45 -21.81 5.52
C THR A 142 18.36 -21.40 6.98
N VAL A 143 18.20 -22.38 7.87
CA VAL A 143 18.25 -22.16 9.33
C VAL A 143 19.62 -21.62 9.75
N ARG A 144 20.69 -22.06 9.11
CA ARG A 144 22.04 -21.57 9.40
C ARG A 144 22.16 -20.07 9.16
N GLU A 145 21.68 -19.56 8.02
CA GLU A 145 21.67 -18.12 7.73
C GLU A 145 20.83 -17.35 8.78
N ALA A 146 19.74 -17.96 9.26
CA ALA A 146 18.92 -17.36 10.30
C ALA A 146 19.66 -17.25 11.65
N ILE A 147 20.43 -18.26 12.02
CA ILE A 147 21.27 -18.25 13.23
C ILE A 147 22.34 -17.15 13.10
N GLU A 148 23.06 -17.11 11.98
CA GLU A 148 24.09 -16.09 11.72
C GLU A 148 23.52 -14.66 11.77
N PHE A 149 22.31 -14.45 11.28
CA PHE A 149 21.64 -13.16 11.39
C PHE A 149 21.20 -12.84 12.82
N SER A 150 20.73 -13.82 13.58
CA SER A 150 20.30 -13.64 14.98
C SER A 150 21.42 -13.21 15.92
N GLU A 151 22.69 -13.49 15.58
CA GLU A 151 23.84 -13.00 16.32
C GLU A 151 24.06 -11.48 16.19
N GLN A 152 23.47 -10.86 15.16
CA GLN A 152 23.63 -9.43 14.86
C GLN A 152 22.51 -8.58 15.43
N ILE A 153 21.39 -9.18 15.82
CA ILE A 153 20.21 -8.49 16.33
C ILE A 153 19.71 -9.14 17.62
N GLN A 154 18.88 -8.41 18.35
CA GLN A 154 18.27 -8.91 19.57
C GLN A 154 16.94 -9.64 19.29
N PHE A 155 16.58 -10.59 20.13
CA PHE A 155 15.23 -11.13 20.19
C PHE A 155 14.26 -10.12 20.84
N PRO A 156 12.96 -10.15 20.48
CA PRO A 156 12.31 -11.11 19.57
C PRO A 156 12.57 -10.81 18.08
N ILE A 157 12.54 -11.88 17.26
CA ILE A 157 12.67 -11.81 15.79
C ILE A 157 11.38 -12.25 15.15
N VAL A 158 10.88 -11.47 14.18
CA VAL A 158 9.72 -11.86 13.37
C VAL A 158 10.19 -12.66 12.17
N VAL A 159 9.59 -13.82 11.94
CA VAL A 159 9.83 -14.69 10.79
C VAL A 159 8.64 -14.59 9.85
N TRP A 160 8.89 -14.16 8.61
CA TRP A 160 7.89 -14.03 7.56
C TRP A 160 8.22 -14.97 6.40
N PRO A 161 7.44 -16.05 6.16
CA PRO A 161 7.58 -16.83 4.95
C PRO A 161 7.31 -15.96 3.72
N LEU A 162 8.26 -15.91 2.78
CA LEU A 162 8.14 -15.03 1.62
C LEU A 162 7.04 -15.51 0.67
N ALA A 163 6.24 -14.58 0.12
CA ALA A 163 5.13 -14.85 -0.78
C ALA A 163 4.03 -15.78 -0.22
N SER A 164 3.99 -16.01 1.09
CA SER A 164 2.89 -16.74 1.71
C SER A 164 1.56 -15.97 1.55
N LYS A 165 0.47 -16.71 1.37
CA LYS A 165 -0.86 -16.10 1.23
C LYS A 165 -1.31 -15.50 2.57
N HIS A 166 -1.72 -14.23 2.56
CA HIS A 166 -2.28 -13.53 3.73
C HIS A 166 -1.41 -13.55 5.01
N GLY A 167 -0.08 -13.59 4.87
CA GLY A 167 0.84 -13.66 6.01
C GLY A 167 0.84 -15.01 6.74
N GLN A 168 0.33 -16.06 6.10
CA GLN A 168 0.30 -17.40 6.66
C GLN A 168 1.71 -17.86 7.03
N GLY A 169 1.84 -18.44 8.23
CA GLY A 169 3.13 -18.94 8.74
C GLY A 169 4.01 -17.89 9.40
N ARG A 170 3.56 -16.61 9.50
CA ARG A 170 4.26 -15.60 10.31
C ARG A 170 4.37 -16.06 11.76
N ARG A 171 5.57 -15.93 12.34
CA ARG A 171 5.85 -16.27 13.74
C ARG A 171 6.76 -15.24 14.38
N ILE A 172 6.73 -15.18 15.72
CA ILE A 172 7.67 -14.40 16.53
C ILE A 172 8.51 -15.40 17.30
N ALA A 173 9.81 -15.33 17.14
CA ALA A 173 10.79 -16.11 17.85
C ALA A 173 11.35 -15.28 19.02
N ASN A 174 11.30 -15.82 20.23
CA ASN A 174 11.78 -15.14 21.43
C ASN A 174 13.19 -15.62 21.85
N ASN A 175 13.65 -16.71 21.25
CA ASN A 175 14.94 -17.33 21.48
C ASN A 175 15.39 -18.11 20.24
N LEU A 176 16.57 -18.72 20.31
CA LEU A 176 17.17 -19.43 19.19
C LEU A 176 16.37 -20.69 18.77
N ASP A 177 15.84 -21.43 19.74
CA ASP A 177 15.05 -22.64 19.44
C ASP A 177 13.75 -22.28 18.71
N ASP A 178 13.05 -21.25 19.19
CA ASP A 178 11.86 -20.70 18.52
C ASP A 178 12.19 -20.24 17.09
N LEU A 179 13.37 -19.63 16.89
CA LEU A 179 13.80 -19.15 15.58
C LEU A 179 14.03 -20.30 14.61
N CYS A 180 14.73 -21.35 15.03
CA CYS A 180 14.97 -22.52 14.20
C CYS A 180 13.66 -23.19 13.77
N ASP A 181 12.74 -23.44 14.71
CA ASP A 181 11.43 -24.01 14.44
C ASP A 181 10.57 -23.13 13.52
N ALA A 182 10.59 -21.81 13.76
CA ALA A 182 9.83 -20.87 12.94
C ALA A 182 10.36 -20.78 11.50
N VAL A 183 11.68 -20.81 11.33
CA VAL A 183 12.31 -20.74 9.99
C VAL A 183 12.10 -22.04 9.24
N GLU A 184 12.30 -23.22 9.85
CA GLU A 184 12.03 -24.51 9.21
C GLU A 184 10.61 -24.56 8.64
N LYS A 185 9.61 -24.28 9.49
CA LYS A 185 8.19 -24.25 9.06
C LYS A 185 7.91 -23.16 8.04
N GLY A 186 8.59 -22.02 8.16
CA GLY A 186 8.44 -20.91 7.22
C GLY A 186 8.96 -21.24 5.82
N LEU A 187 10.10 -21.94 5.73
CA LEU A 187 10.67 -22.38 4.47
C LEU A 187 9.77 -23.40 3.75
N GLU A 188 9.11 -24.29 4.51
CA GLU A 188 8.12 -25.26 3.94
C GLU A 188 6.88 -24.55 3.36
N VAL A 189 6.39 -23.50 4.01
CA VAL A 189 5.19 -22.75 3.59
C VAL A 189 5.49 -21.77 2.48
N SER A 190 6.72 -21.26 2.40
CA SER A 190 7.12 -20.29 1.37
C SER A 190 7.25 -20.93 0.00
N PRO A 191 6.51 -20.48 -1.03
CA PRO A 191 6.68 -20.97 -2.40
C PRO A 191 8.09 -20.78 -2.97
N GLN A 192 8.86 -19.85 -2.38
CA GLN A 192 10.23 -19.52 -2.80
C GLN A 192 11.27 -20.17 -1.89
N ALA A 193 10.85 -20.97 -0.89
CA ALA A 193 11.70 -21.52 0.15
C ALA A 193 12.61 -20.44 0.81
N GLN A 194 12.01 -19.30 1.13
CA GLN A 194 12.69 -18.16 1.76
C GLN A 194 11.84 -17.56 2.86
N CYS A 195 12.51 -17.06 3.91
CA CYS A 195 11.91 -16.28 4.98
C CYS A 195 12.60 -14.92 5.10
N LEU A 196 11.80 -13.87 5.32
CA LEU A 196 12.31 -12.59 5.78
C LEU A 196 12.34 -12.62 7.31
N LEU A 197 13.50 -12.42 7.90
CA LEU A 197 13.69 -12.21 9.33
C LEU A 197 13.75 -10.70 9.59
N GLU A 198 13.12 -10.26 10.67
CA GLU A 198 13.11 -8.85 11.01
C GLU A 198 13.12 -8.65 12.52
N PHE A 199 13.86 -7.64 12.99
CA PHE A 199 13.78 -7.20 14.39
C PHE A 199 12.31 -6.88 14.73
N SER A 200 11.85 -7.42 15.85
CA SER A 200 10.47 -7.23 16.27
C SER A 200 10.24 -5.85 16.88
N THR A 201 9.30 -5.12 16.35
CA THR A 201 8.80 -3.86 16.94
C THR A 201 7.58 -4.07 17.84
N VAL A 202 7.29 -5.30 18.23
CA VAL A 202 6.19 -5.61 19.17
C VAL A 202 6.36 -4.80 20.46
N GLY A 203 5.30 -4.15 20.89
CA GLY A 203 5.30 -3.28 22.07
C GLY A 203 5.74 -1.84 21.82
N PHE A 204 6.16 -1.50 20.60
CA PHE A 204 6.45 -0.11 20.24
C PHE A 204 5.14 0.66 20.05
N LYS A 205 5.21 1.98 20.23
CA LYS A 205 4.12 2.87 19.83
C LYS A 205 4.06 2.97 18.31
N GLU A 206 2.84 2.97 17.78
CA GLU A 206 2.58 3.22 16.37
C GLU A 206 2.01 4.63 16.20
N LEU A 207 2.74 5.45 15.44
CA LEU A 207 2.36 6.83 15.15
C LEU A 207 2.29 7.01 13.64
N GLU A 208 1.18 7.60 13.17
CA GLU A 208 0.96 7.92 11.78
C GLU A 208 0.82 9.42 11.59
N TYR A 209 1.47 9.97 10.58
CA TYR A 209 1.41 11.39 10.23
C TYR A 209 0.84 11.55 8.83
N VAL A 210 -0.26 12.27 8.71
CA VAL A 210 -0.89 12.60 7.43
C VAL A 210 -0.40 13.97 6.97
N VAL A 211 0.45 13.98 5.95
CA VAL A 211 1.07 15.21 5.42
C VAL A 211 0.65 15.43 3.98
N VAL A 212 0.23 16.65 3.68
CA VAL A 212 -0.04 17.11 2.30
C VAL A 212 1.03 18.11 1.89
N ARG A 213 1.61 17.93 0.70
CA ARG A 213 2.61 18.82 0.12
C ARG A 213 2.17 19.29 -1.26
N ASP A 214 2.27 20.58 -1.52
CA ASP A 214 1.93 21.17 -2.81
C ASP A 214 3.15 21.27 -3.75
N ARG A 215 2.93 21.83 -4.95
CA ARG A 215 4.01 22.00 -5.95
C ARG A 215 4.97 23.15 -5.65
N GLN A 216 4.59 24.07 -4.78
CA GLN A 216 5.41 25.18 -4.32
C GLN A 216 6.24 24.81 -3.08
N ASP A 217 6.20 23.53 -2.69
CA ASP A 217 6.92 23.00 -1.54
C ASP A 217 6.34 23.39 -0.17
N ASN A 218 5.12 23.92 -0.16
CA ASN A 218 4.40 24.11 1.09
C ASN A 218 3.92 22.75 1.59
N TYR A 219 3.99 22.52 2.90
CA TYR A 219 3.45 21.31 3.50
C TYR A 219 2.45 21.65 4.60
N TYR A 220 1.49 20.79 4.77
CA TYR A 220 0.47 20.90 5.82
C TYR A 220 0.34 19.54 6.51
N LEU A 221 0.50 19.54 7.83
CA LEU A 221 0.22 18.39 8.67
C LEU A 221 -1.29 18.33 8.91
N ALA A 222 -1.96 17.42 8.22
CA ALA A 222 -3.42 17.26 8.30
C ALA A 222 -3.86 16.57 9.60
N GLY A 223 -2.98 15.73 10.18
CA GLY A 223 -3.22 15.06 11.44
C GLY A 223 -2.07 14.15 11.83
N ASN A 224 -2.01 13.83 13.09
CA ASN A 224 -1.22 12.75 13.65
C ASN A 224 -2.16 11.80 14.37
N ILE A 225 -1.88 10.52 14.26
CA ILE A 225 -2.72 9.44 14.75
C ILE A 225 -1.83 8.53 15.60
N GLU A 226 -2.26 8.20 16.80
CA GLU A 226 -1.62 7.21 17.67
C GLU A 226 -2.54 5.99 17.80
N SER A 227 -2.03 4.80 17.51
CA SER A 227 -2.71 3.55 17.83
C SER A 227 -2.65 3.30 19.34
N VAL A 228 -3.80 3.04 19.97
CA VAL A 228 -3.88 2.80 21.42
C VAL A 228 -3.17 1.50 21.78
N ASP A 229 -3.37 0.47 20.96
CA ASP A 229 -2.68 -0.80 21.12
C ASP A 229 -1.26 -0.70 20.54
N PRO A 230 -0.25 -1.23 21.23
CA PRO A 230 1.10 -1.27 20.71
C PRO A 230 1.21 -2.19 19.51
N VAL A 231 2.24 -1.97 18.69
CA VAL A 231 2.54 -2.79 17.50
C VAL A 231 2.52 -4.28 17.84
N GLY A 232 1.80 -5.06 17.03
CA GLY A 232 1.73 -6.52 17.10
C GLY A 232 0.52 -7.08 17.85
N ILE A 233 -0.33 -6.24 18.46
CA ILE A 233 -1.54 -6.69 19.13
C ILE A 233 -2.72 -6.67 18.16
N HIS A 234 -3.03 -5.55 17.56
CA HIS A 234 -4.08 -5.39 16.55
C HIS A 234 -3.54 -4.55 15.40
N SER A 235 -3.39 -5.11 14.22
CA SER A 235 -2.77 -4.40 13.09
C SER A 235 -3.75 -3.61 12.22
N SER A 236 -5.06 -3.82 12.36
CA SER A 236 -6.06 -3.19 11.49
C SER A 236 -7.34 -2.77 12.19
N ASP A 237 -7.51 -3.09 13.46
CA ASP A 237 -8.71 -2.82 14.26
C ASP A 237 -8.41 -2.19 15.64
N SER A 238 -7.21 -1.63 15.80
CA SER A 238 -6.83 -0.87 16.98
C SER A 238 -7.62 0.43 17.07
N TYR A 239 -7.96 0.84 18.29
CA TYR A 239 -8.47 2.17 18.54
C TYR A 239 -7.38 3.19 18.20
N GLN A 240 -7.78 4.23 17.51
CA GLN A 240 -6.88 5.32 17.12
C GLN A 240 -7.32 6.61 17.79
N VAL A 241 -6.37 7.38 18.26
CA VAL A 241 -6.60 8.71 18.84
C VAL A 241 -5.85 9.75 18.02
N ILE A 242 -6.47 10.91 17.89
CA ILE A 242 -5.85 12.12 17.32
C ILE A 242 -5.60 13.02 18.50
N PRO A 243 -4.35 13.16 18.98
CA PRO A 243 -4.00 14.02 20.10
C PRO A 243 -4.11 15.50 19.78
#